data_faa201228b0cbe43c95a7d7ba0ce59e7
#
_entry.id   faa201228b0cbe43c95a7d7ba0ce59e7
#
_cell.length_a   1.000
_cell.length_b   1.000
_cell.length_c   1.000
_cell.angle_alpha   90.00
_cell.angle_beta   90.00
_cell.angle_gamma   90.00
#
_symmetry.space_group_name_H-M   'P 1'
#
loop_
_entity.id
_entity.type
_entity.pdbx_description
1 polymer ?
#
loop_
_entity_poly.entity_id
_entity_poly.type
_entity_poly.pdbx_seq_one_letter_code
_entity_poly.pdbx_strand_id
1 'polypeptide(L)'
;MNDRGGNVPWRESCKPRNMPAPKLPNLPTSLRLVVIAPDMAAADAADGVALALIERSRQLRIGLLENGYNLVAVLPSDTFLQERLTQLQPDMIIVDAESEARDSLEHVVMATRDARRPIVLFTNDNDTTHVKDAVAAGVSAYIVAGLSPDRIRPILDVAMARFEHEQGLRRELASAQTELQERKVIDRAKAMLMQRQGLSEQLAYKKLRKAAMDKGLRLGDVAQRMLDMADLLG
;
A
#
# COMPACT_ATOMS: atom_id res chain seq x y z
N MET A 1 52.51 -23.85 40.48
CA MET A 1 53.30 -22.60 40.19
C MET A 1 52.81 -21.99 38.89
N ASN A 2 52.30 -20.78 39.07
CA ASN A 2 51.93 -19.75 38.10
C ASN A 2 50.76 -20.01 37.13
N ASP A 3 49.64 -19.75 37.58
CA ASP A 3 48.67 -18.65 37.53
C ASP A 3 49.07 -17.45 36.64
N ARG A 4 48.35 -17.23 35.55
CA ARG A 4 48.13 -15.91 34.95
C ARG A 4 46.78 -15.85 34.29
N GLY A 5 45.78 -15.49 35.09
CA GLY A 5 44.51 -14.98 34.61
C GLY A 5 44.69 -13.65 33.86
N GLY A 6 44.36 -13.65 32.59
CA GLY A 6 44.26 -12.46 31.77
C GLY A 6 42.83 -11.96 31.78
N ASN A 7 42.53 -11.04 32.69
CA ASN A 7 41.27 -10.31 32.76
C ASN A 7 41.25 -9.28 31.62
N VAL A 8 40.46 -9.53 30.58
CA VAL A 8 40.24 -8.57 29.49
C VAL A 8 39.07 -7.66 29.89
N PRO A 9 39.31 -6.35 30.09
CA PRO A 9 38.21 -5.45 30.42
C PRO A 9 37.36 -5.24 29.18
N TRP A 10 36.07 -5.63 29.27
CA TRP A 10 35.04 -5.25 28.31
C TRP A 10 34.92 -3.75 28.29
N ARG A 11 35.29 -3.14 27.18
CA ARG A 11 35.19 -1.70 26.96
C ARG A 11 33.70 -1.31 26.96
N GLU A 12 33.31 -0.55 27.97
CA GLU A 12 32.12 0.29 28.02
C GLU A 12 32.22 1.37 26.93
N SER A 13 31.81 1.09 25.71
CA SER A 13 31.72 2.12 24.67
C SER A 13 30.65 1.81 23.60
N CYS A 14 29.51 1.29 24.01
CA CYS A 14 28.30 1.36 23.21
C CYS A 14 27.15 1.92 24.06
N LYS A 15 27.24 3.21 24.41
CA LYS A 15 26.03 3.94 24.75
C LYS A 15 25.19 4.03 23.49
N PRO A 16 23.94 3.51 23.48
CA PRO A 16 23.06 3.72 22.34
C PRO A 16 22.91 5.22 22.15
N ARG A 17 23.24 5.74 20.96
CA ARG A 17 22.92 7.11 20.59
C ARG A 17 21.42 7.27 20.81
N ASN A 18 21.10 8.24 21.64
CA ASN A 18 19.72 8.66 21.91
C ASN A 18 19.16 9.26 20.61
N MET A 19 18.79 8.37 19.69
CA MET A 19 18.00 8.77 18.52
C MET A 19 16.61 9.08 19.05
N PRO A 20 16.11 10.31 18.85
CA PRO A 20 14.72 10.60 19.18
C PRO A 20 13.87 9.58 18.41
N ALA A 21 12.99 8.89 19.14
CA ALA A 21 12.01 8.01 18.52
C ALA A 21 11.33 8.77 17.37
N PRO A 22 11.18 8.17 16.18
CA PRO A 22 10.46 8.83 15.10
C PRO A 22 9.10 9.23 15.67
N LYS A 23 8.79 10.53 15.67
CA LYS A 23 7.45 11.01 15.98
C LYS A 23 6.56 10.43 14.91
N LEU A 24 5.80 9.38 15.24
CA LEU A 24 4.71 8.91 14.41
C LEU A 24 3.83 10.12 14.11
N PRO A 25 3.51 10.37 12.84
CA PRO A 25 2.62 11.46 12.48
C PRO A 25 1.35 11.27 13.30
N ASN A 26 0.97 12.28 14.09
CA ASN A 26 -0.34 12.30 14.73
C ASN A 26 -1.34 12.29 13.57
N LEU A 27 -1.98 11.15 13.33
CA LEU A 27 -3.05 11.04 12.35
C LEU A 27 -4.13 12.05 12.73
N PRO A 28 -4.54 12.91 11.80
CA PRO A 28 -5.60 13.86 12.10
C PRO A 28 -6.83 13.07 12.52
N THR A 29 -7.46 13.45 13.62
CA THR A 29 -8.73 12.87 14.12
C THR A 29 -9.88 13.00 13.11
N SER A 30 -9.63 13.63 11.98
CA SER A 30 -10.56 13.82 10.87
C SER A 30 -10.49 12.74 9.79
N LEU A 31 -9.71 11.65 9.96
CA LEU A 31 -9.66 10.55 8.99
C LEU A 31 -11.06 9.99 8.71
N ARG A 32 -11.39 9.93 7.44
CA ARG A 32 -12.66 9.41 6.94
C ARG A 32 -12.59 7.90 6.84
N LEU A 33 -13.30 7.22 7.71
CA LEU A 33 -13.32 5.77 7.77
C LEU A 33 -14.63 5.21 7.16
N VAL A 34 -14.50 4.11 6.44
CA VAL A 34 -15.63 3.27 6.05
C VAL A 34 -15.44 1.91 6.72
N VAL A 35 -16.48 1.43 7.37
CA VAL A 35 -16.54 0.08 7.94
C VAL A 35 -17.32 -0.82 6.97
N ILE A 36 -16.73 -1.94 6.63
CA ILE A 36 -17.40 -2.99 5.87
C ILE A 36 -17.75 -4.10 6.85
N ALA A 37 -19.03 -4.35 7.01
CA ALA A 37 -19.58 -5.35 7.92
C ALA A 37 -20.64 -6.17 7.20
N PRO A 38 -20.92 -7.41 7.65
CA PRO A 38 -22.02 -8.21 7.13
C PRO A 38 -23.35 -7.46 7.21
N ASP A 39 -24.26 -7.71 6.27
CA ASP A 39 -25.60 -7.14 6.30
C ASP A 39 -26.41 -7.75 7.45
N MET A 40 -26.58 -6.95 8.50
CA MET A 40 -27.23 -7.38 9.73
C MET A 40 -28.78 -7.39 9.63
N ALA A 41 -29.35 -6.90 8.53
CA ALA A 41 -30.80 -6.88 8.34
C ALA A 41 -31.38 -8.29 8.12
N ALA A 42 -30.53 -9.26 7.75
CA ALA A 42 -30.92 -10.65 7.50
C ALA A 42 -30.66 -11.60 8.69
N ALA A 43 -30.07 -11.11 9.79
CA ALA A 43 -29.75 -11.96 10.93
C ALA A 43 -30.99 -12.30 11.75
N ASP A 44 -31.30 -13.59 11.86
CA ASP A 44 -32.33 -14.07 12.74
C ASP A 44 -31.95 -13.76 14.20
N ALA A 45 -32.80 -12.97 14.88
CA ALA A 45 -32.58 -12.55 16.28
C ALA A 45 -32.57 -13.72 17.29
N ALA A 46 -32.86 -14.94 16.83
CA ALA A 46 -32.86 -16.16 17.65
C ALA A 46 -31.46 -16.84 17.70
N ASP A 47 -30.50 -16.46 16.84
CA ASP A 47 -29.17 -17.05 16.82
C ASP A 47 -28.22 -16.29 17.75
N GLY A 48 -27.77 -16.94 18.83
CA GLY A 48 -26.82 -16.37 19.79
C GLY A 48 -25.49 -15.97 19.18
N VAL A 49 -25.07 -16.61 18.08
CA VAL A 49 -23.84 -16.27 17.34
C VAL A 49 -24.05 -14.95 16.62
N ALA A 50 -25.20 -14.78 15.94
CA ALA A 50 -25.53 -13.53 15.25
C ALA A 50 -25.60 -12.34 16.22
N LEU A 51 -26.15 -12.52 17.42
CA LEU A 51 -26.17 -11.47 18.45
C LEU A 51 -24.77 -11.06 18.92
N ALA A 52 -23.87 -12.03 19.11
CA ALA A 52 -22.48 -11.75 19.50
C ALA A 52 -21.74 -10.94 18.42
N LEU A 53 -21.99 -11.25 17.15
CA LEU A 53 -21.46 -10.52 15.99
C LEU A 53 -21.94 -9.07 15.95
N ILE A 54 -23.24 -8.87 16.15
CA ILE A 54 -23.87 -7.54 16.20
C ILE A 54 -23.21 -6.70 17.28
N GLU A 55 -23.08 -7.25 18.48
CA GLU A 55 -22.50 -6.52 19.61
C GLU A 55 -21.03 -6.19 19.38
N ARG A 56 -20.26 -7.10 18.81
CA ARG A 56 -18.86 -6.86 18.44
C ARG A 56 -18.74 -5.73 17.40
N SER A 57 -19.49 -5.80 16.30
CA SER A 57 -19.50 -4.75 15.28
C SER A 57 -19.94 -3.40 15.84
N ARG A 58 -20.87 -3.41 16.80
CA ARG A 58 -21.26 -2.22 17.55
C ARG A 58 -20.13 -1.66 18.39
N GLN A 59 -19.41 -2.51 19.13
CA GLN A 59 -18.27 -2.13 19.97
C GLN A 59 -17.15 -1.53 19.13
N LEU A 60 -16.86 -2.11 17.95
CA LEU A 60 -15.88 -1.55 17.02
C LEU A 60 -16.27 -0.12 16.60
N ARG A 61 -17.52 0.09 16.20
CA ARG A 61 -17.99 1.42 15.78
C ARG A 61 -17.96 2.44 16.91
N ILE A 62 -18.37 2.05 18.11
CA ILE A 62 -18.28 2.90 19.30
C ILE A 62 -16.83 3.27 19.59
N GLY A 63 -15.92 2.29 19.60
CA GLY A 63 -14.50 2.54 19.85
C GLY A 63 -13.87 3.46 18.80
N LEU A 64 -14.26 3.37 17.53
CA LEU A 64 -13.81 4.30 16.49
C LEU A 64 -14.29 5.73 16.75
N LEU A 65 -15.56 5.90 17.10
CA LEU A 65 -16.16 7.22 17.38
C LEU A 65 -15.57 7.84 18.67
N GLU A 66 -15.37 7.06 19.73
CA GLU A 66 -14.75 7.51 20.99
C GLU A 66 -13.29 7.95 20.79
N ASN A 67 -12.57 7.32 19.86
CA ASN A 67 -11.22 7.75 19.47
C ASN A 67 -11.21 8.96 18.52
N GLY A 68 -12.37 9.54 18.20
CA GLY A 68 -12.50 10.76 17.41
C GLY A 68 -12.38 10.57 15.89
N TYR A 69 -12.51 9.34 15.38
CA TYR A 69 -12.51 9.09 13.94
C TYR A 69 -13.84 9.46 13.30
N ASN A 70 -13.78 9.92 12.05
CA ASN A 70 -14.96 10.23 11.25
C ASN A 70 -15.46 8.98 10.51
N LEU A 71 -16.43 8.28 11.08
CA LEU A 71 -17.08 7.15 10.45
C LEU A 71 -18.11 7.65 9.40
N VAL A 72 -17.71 7.60 8.13
CA VAL A 72 -18.51 8.12 7.01
C VAL A 72 -19.66 7.20 6.65
N ALA A 73 -19.44 5.89 6.65
CA ALA A 73 -20.44 4.89 6.33
C ALA A 73 -20.11 3.52 6.90
N VAL A 74 -21.14 2.70 7.05
CA VAL A 74 -21.05 1.24 7.24
C VAL A 74 -21.69 0.60 6.02
N LEU A 75 -20.95 -0.23 5.31
CA LEU A 75 -21.36 -0.81 4.03
C LEU A 75 -21.37 -2.34 4.09
N PRO A 76 -22.30 -3.02 3.43
CA PRO A 76 -22.18 -4.44 3.18
C PRO A 76 -21.13 -4.74 2.09
N SER A 77 -20.60 -5.97 2.11
CA SER A 77 -19.69 -6.47 1.08
C SER A 77 -20.50 -7.00 -0.11
N ASP A 78 -21.04 -6.10 -0.91
CA ASP A 78 -21.87 -6.42 -2.08
C ASP A 78 -21.23 -5.94 -3.40
N THR A 79 -21.88 -6.23 -4.51
CA THR A 79 -21.44 -5.87 -5.87
C THR A 79 -21.35 -4.35 -6.11
N PHE A 80 -22.00 -3.52 -5.31
CA PHE A 80 -22.00 -2.06 -5.41
C PHE A 80 -20.92 -1.40 -4.55
N LEU A 81 -20.13 -2.21 -3.84
CA LEU A 81 -19.10 -1.71 -2.92
C LEU A 81 -18.10 -0.78 -3.60
N GLN A 82 -17.64 -1.14 -4.81
CA GLN A 82 -16.67 -0.32 -5.57
C GLN A 82 -17.22 1.07 -5.89
N GLU A 83 -18.47 1.15 -6.34
CA GLU A 83 -19.11 2.42 -6.66
C GLU A 83 -19.24 3.30 -5.41
N ARG A 84 -19.71 2.72 -4.30
CA ARG A 84 -19.86 3.44 -3.02
C ARG A 84 -18.52 3.92 -2.48
N LEU A 85 -17.46 3.11 -2.52
CA LEU A 85 -16.13 3.52 -2.10
C LEU A 85 -15.56 4.63 -2.99
N THR A 86 -15.85 4.57 -4.29
CA THR A 86 -15.46 5.63 -5.23
C THR A 86 -16.17 6.95 -4.94
N GLN A 87 -17.44 6.92 -4.55
CA GLN A 87 -18.19 8.13 -4.18
C GLN A 87 -17.76 8.68 -2.81
N LEU A 88 -17.56 7.81 -1.84
CA LEU A 88 -17.23 8.19 -0.47
C LEU A 88 -15.79 8.65 -0.30
N GLN A 89 -14.86 8.17 -1.13
CA GLN A 89 -13.43 8.49 -1.04
C GLN A 89 -12.87 8.40 0.39
N PRO A 90 -12.98 7.23 1.08
CA PRO A 90 -12.46 7.10 2.43
C PRO A 90 -10.93 7.15 2.46
N ASP A 91 -10.38 7.59 3.60
CA ASP A 91 -8.94 7.57 3.84
C ASP A 91 -8.46 6.18 4.27
N MET A 92 -9.33 5.41 4.93
CA MET A 92 -9.07 4.04 5.37
C MET A 92 -10.34 3.21 5.37
N ILE A 93 -10.18 1.91 5.11
CA ILE A 93 -11.26 0.93 5.11
C ILE A 93 -11.02 -0.06 6.25
N ILE A 94 -12.05 -0.26 7.04
CA ILE A 94 -12.06 -1.24 8.12
C ILE A 94 -13.00 -2.36 7.72
N VAL A 95 -12.53 -3.59 7.72
CA VAL A 95 -13.32 -4.78 7.44
C VAL A 95 -13.58 -5.49 8.77
N ASP A 96 -14.84 -5.60 9.14
CA ASP A 96 -15.31 -6.36 10.28
C ASP A 96 -15.93 -7.66 9.76
N ALA A 97 -15.13 -8.72 9.71
CA ALA A 97 -15.54 -9.98 9.13
C ALA A 97 -15.17 -11.14 10.05
N GLU A 98 -16.00 -12.18 10.05
CA GLU A 98 -15.72 -13.45 10.72
C GLU A 98 -15.33 -14.56 9.74
N SER A 99 -16.00 -15.70 9.79
CA SER A 99 -15.68 -16.88 8.97
C SER A 99 -15.79 -16.64 7.46
N GLU A 100 -16.56 -15.64 7.02
CA GLU A 100 -16.67 -15.19 5.63
C GLU A 100 -15.64 -14.07 5.31
N ALA A 101 -14.63 -13.92 6.16
CA ALA A 101 -13.60 -12.89 6.02
C ALA A 101 -12.92 -12.90 4.66
N ARG A 102 -12.76 -14.07 4.06
CA ARG A 102 -12.10 -14.24 2.77
C ARG A 102 -12.90 -13.59 1.63
N ASP A 103 -14.18 -13.92 1.50
CA ASP A 103 -15.01 -13.42 0.41
C ASP A 103 -15.21 -11.91 0.52
N SER A 104 -15.45 -11.41 1.74
CA SER A 104 -15.55 -9.98 2.01
C SER A 104 -14.25 -9.26 1.71
N LEU A 105 -13.10 -9.85 2.06
CA LEU A 105 -11.79 -9.29 1.79
C LEU A 105 -11.47 -9.25 0.30
N GLU A 106 -11.76 -10.32 -0.44
CA GLU A 106 -11.56 -10.36 -1.89
C GLU A 106 -12.38 -9.25 -2.58
N HIS A 107 -13.65 -9.06 -2.19
CA HIS A 107 -14.47 -7.98 -2.71
C HIS A 107 -13.88 -6.58 -2.41
N VAL A 108 -13.40 -6.36 -1.19
CA VAL A 108 -12.79 -5.08 -0.80
C VAL A 108 -11.50 -4.81 -1.56
N VAL A 109 -10.64 -5.81 -1.70
CA VAL A 109 -9.37 -5.71 -2.45
C VAL A 109 -9.65 -5.42 -3.92
N MET A 110 -10.63 -6.10 -4.52
CA MET A 110 -11.05 -5.84 -5.90
C MET A 110 -11.62 -4.43 -6.07
N ALA A 111 -12.50 -4.01 -5.15
CA ALA A 111 -13.12 -2.69 -5.17
C ALA A 111 -12.12 -1.54 -4.98
N THR A 112 -10.97 -1.80 -4.36
CA THR A 112 -9.92 -0.78 -4.10
C THR A 112 -8.72 -0.88 -5.03
N ARG A 113 -8.75 -1.76 -6.03
CA ARG A 113 -7.62 -2.04 -6.92
C ARG A 113 -7.05 -0.79 -7.60
N ASP A 114 -7.93 0.06 -8.10
CA ASP A 114 -7.55 1.25 -8.87
C ASP A 114 -7.22 2.46 -7.97
N ALA A 115 -7.81 2.51 -6.78
CA ALA A 115 -7.59 3.56 -5.79
C ALA A 115 -7.27 2.95 -4.42
N ARG A 116 -6.05 2.42 -4.28
CA ARG A 116 -5.62 1.72 -3.07
C ARG A 116 -5.76 2.58 -1.82
N ARG A 117 -6.32 1.96 -0.79
CA ARG A 117 -6.50 2.53 0.55
C ARG A 117 -5.94 1.58 1.59
N PRO A 118 -5.50 2.05 2.76
CA PRO A 118 -5.17 1.15 3.86
C PRO A 118 -6.42 0.37 4.28
N ILE A 119 -6.26 -0.95 4.38
CA ILE A 119 -7.32 -1.88 4.79
C ILE A 119 -6.90 -2.48 6.12
N VAL A 120 -7.76 -2.38 7.12
CA VAL A 120 -7.59 -3.02 8.43
C VAL A 120 -8.69 -4.04 8.62
N LEU A 121 -8.30 -5.29 8.81
CA LEU A 121 -9.24 -6.39 9.04
C LEU A 121 -9.31 -6.74 10.53
N PHE A 122 -10.51 -6.72 11.08
CA PHE A 122 -10.83 -7.23 12.41
C PHE A 122 -11.61 -8.54 12.27
N THR A 123 -11.12 -9.60 12.90
CA THR A 123 -11.74 -10.93 12.84
C THR A 123 -11.54 -11.69 14.15
N ASN A 124 -12.30 -12.76 14.36
CA ASN A 124 -12.03 -13.76 15.41
C ASN A 124 -11.34 -15.02 14.85
N ASP A 125 -11.13 -15.08 13.54
CA ASP A 125 -10.47 -16.18 12.89
C ASP A 125 -8.97 -16.18 13.22
N ASN A 126 -8.49 -17.26 13.82
CA ASN A 126 -7.10 -17.48 14.21
C ASN A 126 -6.29 -18.28 13.16
N ASP A 127 -6.87 -18.63 12.02
CA ASP A 127 -6.16 -19.40 11.01
C ASP A 127 -5.02 -18.59 10.39
N THR A 128 -3.79 -19.05 10.62
CA THR A 128 -2.58 -18.39 10.12
C THR A 128 -2.47 -18.40 8.58
N THR A 129 -3.21 -19.28 7.91
CA THR A 129 -3.26 -19.34 6.44
C THR A 129 -3.99 -18.12 5.92
N HIS A 130 -5.14 -17.79 6.50
CA HIS A 130 -5.93 -16.60 6.15
C HIS A 130 -5.17 -15.29 6.40
N VAL A 131 -4.34 -15.23 7.44
CA VAL A 131 -3.47 -14.06 7.70
C VAL A 131 -2.50 -13.83 6.56
N LYS A 132 -1.85 -14.90 6.06
CA LYS A 132 -0.88 -14.78 4.95
C LYS A 132 -1.56 -14.33 3.66
N ASP A 133 -2.71 -14.90 3.36
CA ASP A 133 -3.50 -14.57 2.17
C ASP A 133 -3.98 -13.11 2.22
N ALA A 134 -4.47 -12.65 3.38
CA ALA A 134 -4.88 -11.26 3.58
C ALA A 134 -3.72 -10.27 3.39
N VAL A 135 -2.55 -10.58 3.95
CA VAL A 135 -1.35 -9.73 3.77
C VAL A 135 -0.89 -9.73 2.31
N ALA A 136 -0.91 -10.88 1.63
CA ALA A 136 -0.58 -10.97 0.21
C ALA A 136 -1.57 -10.19 -0.68
N ALA A 137 -2.84 -10.14 -0.28
CA ALA A 137 -3.87 -9.34 -0.93
C ALA A 137 -3.70 -7.82 -0.71
N GLY A 138 -2.86 -7.40 0.25
CA GLY A 138 -2.55 -5.99 0.50
C GLY A 138 -3.25 -5.38 1.71
N VAL A 139 -3.71 -6.20 2.67
CA VAL A 139 -4.21 -5.74 3.96
C VAL A 139 -3.08 -5.12 4.77
N SER A 140 -3.31 -3.92 5.28
CA SER A 140 -2.31 -3.16 6.04
C SER A 140 -2.16 -3.65 7.48
N ALA A 141 -3.26 -4.15 8.09
CA ALA A 141 -3.25 -4.78 9.39
C ALA A 141 -4.34 -5.85 9.51
N TYR A 142 -4.00 -6.97 10.15
CA TYR A 142 -4.89 -8.09 10.43
C TYR A 142 -4.95 -8.29 11.95
N ILE A 143 -6.12 -8.14 12.54
CA ILE A 143 -6.32 -8.12 13.98
C ILE A 143 -7.22 -9.28 14.38
N VAL A 144 -6.67 -10.21 15.13
CA VAL A 144 -7.39 -11.36 15.65
C VAL A 144 -7.73 -11.11 17.11
N ALA A 145 -9.00 -11.28 17.47
CA ALA A 145 -9.57 -11.19 18.81
C ALA A 145 -9.18 -9.97 19.65
N GLY A 146 -10.09 -9.48 20.48
CA GLY A 146 -9.78 -8.48 21.49
C GLY A 146 -9.78 -7.04 20.97
N LEU A 147 -10.97 -6.58 20.59
CA LEU A 147 -11.22 -5.17 20.34
C LEU A 147 -11.24 -4.42 21.67
N SER A 148 -10.11 -3.85 22.07
CA SER A 148 -10.05 -2.90 23.17
C SER A 148 -10.01 -1.48 22.59
N PRO A 149 -10.89 -0.56 23.02
CA PRO A 149 -10.94 0.81 22.51
C PRO A 149 -9.58 1.50 22.54
N ASP A 150 -8.78 1.26 23.57
CA ASP A 150 -7.45 1.84 23.76
C ASP A 150 -6.42 1.37 22.70
N ARG A 151 -6.66 0.23 22.05
CA ARG A 151 -5.79 -0.35 21.04
C ARG A 151 -6.14 0.09 19.62
N ILE A 152 -7.34 0.58 19.38
CA ILE A 152 -7.80 0.98 18.05
C ILE A 152 -6.84 1.99 17.44
N ARG A 153 -6.56 3.07 18.14
CA ARG A 153 -5.70 4.15 17.64
C ARG A 153 -4.29 3.67 17.27
N PRO A 154 -3.53 2.99 18.14
CA PRO A 154 -2.21 2.46 17.78
C PRO A 154 -2.24 1.51 16.57
N ILE A 155 -3.28 0.70 16.45
CA ILE A 155 -3.45 -0.23 15.33
C ILE A 155 -3.62 0.54 14.01
N LEU A 156 -4.50 1.54 13.97
CA LEU A 156 -4.76 2.33 12.79
C LEU A 156 -3.53 3.18 12.40
N ASP A 157 -2.80 3.71 13.39
CA ASP A 157 -1.56 4.45 13.16
C ASP A 157 -0.50 3.57 12.49
N VAL A 158 -0.31 2.34 12.98
CA VAL A 158 0.62 1.36 12.40
C VAL A 158 0.18 0.94 10.99
N ALA A 159 -1.13 0.69 10.79
CA ALA A 159 -1.67 0.31 9.49
C ALA A 159 -1.44 1.41 8.44
N MET A 160 -1.65 2.67 8.81
CA MET A 160 -1.41 3.81 7.95
C MET A 160 0.07 3.95 7.61
N ALA A 161 0.95 3.93 8.61
CA ALA A 161 2.39 4.05 8.40
C ALA A 161 2.93 2.93 7.48
N ARG A 162 2.46 1.69 7.66
CA ARG A 162 2.81 0.56 6.80
C ARG A 162 2.34 0.77 5.37
N PHE A 163 1.11 1.21 5.19
CA PHE A 163 0.54 1.51 3.87
C PHE A 163 1.33 2.61 3.14
N GLU A 164 1.63 3.73 3.82
CA GLU A 164 2.41 4.84 3.26
C GLU A 164 3.81 4.39 2.84
N HIS A 165 4.47 3.58 3.67
CA HIS A 165 5.78 3.02 3.36
C HIS A 165 5.72 2.13 2.11
N GLU A 166 4.76 1.22 2.05
CA GLU A 166 4.57 0.33 0.90
C GLU A 166 4.25 1.11 -0.39
N GLN A 167 3.42 2.15 -0.29
CA GLN A 167 3.13 3.04 -1.42
C GLN A 167 4.37 3.83 -1.87
N GLY A 168 5.24 4.21 -0.92
CA GLY A 168 6.54 4.82 -1.22
C GLY A 168 7.41 3.90 -2.06
N LEU A 169 7.63 2.67 -1.59
CA LEU A 169 8.43 1.66 -2.30
C LEU A 169 7.87 1.34 -3.70
N ARG A 170 6.56 1.25 -3.83
CA ARG A 170 5.92 1.01 -5.15
C ARG A 170 6.16 2.17 -6.12
N ARG A 171 6.09 3.41 -5.65
CA ARG A 171 6.38 4.60 -6.47
C ARG A 171 7.83 4.64 -6.90
N GLU A 172 8.78 4.35 -6.00
CA GLU A 172 10.19 4.26 -6.29
C GLU A 172 10.49 3.18 -7.34
N LEU A 173 9.90 1.99 -7.17
CA LEU A 173 10.04 0.89 -8.12
C LEU A 173 9.50 1.28 -9.50
N ALA A 174 8.31 1.86 -9.58
CA ALA A 174 7.71 2.31 -10.84
C ALA A 174 8.58 3.38 -11.53
N SER A 175 9.13 4.33 -10.76
CA SER A 175 10.05 5.35 -11.28
C SER A 175 11.32 4.72 -11.85
N ALA A 176 11.97 3.81 -11.10
CA ALA A 176 13.17 3.12 -11.54
C ALA A 176 12.93 2.26 -12.81
N GLN A 177 11.78 1.60 -12.87
CA GLN A 177 11.39 0.84 -14.07
C GLN A 177 11.20 1.75 -15.30
N THR A 178 10.56 2.90 -15.10
CA THR A 178 10.34 3.88 -16.17
C THR A 178 11.68 4.42 -16.68
N GLU A 179 12.58 4.81 -15.78
CA GLU A 179 13.93 5.29 -16.15
C GLU A 179 14.73 4.24 -16.93
N LEU A 180 14.66 2.98 -16.50
CA LEU A 180 15.32 1.88 -17.19
C LEU A 180 14.77 1.67 -18.61
N GLN A 181 13.44 1.75 -18.77
CA GLN A 181 12.80 1.64 -20.08
C GLN A 181 13.18 2.82 -20.99
N GLU A 182 13.12 4.05 -20.47
CA GLU A 182 13.54 5.24 -21.23
C GLU A 182 15.00 5.10 -21.71
N ARG A 183 15.90 4.65 -20.84
CA ARG A 183 17.30 4.41 -21.20
C ARG A 183 17.43 3.38 -22.32
N LYS A 184 16.73 2.24 -22.22
CA LYS A 184 16.74 1.21 -23.26
C LYS A 184 16.25 1.74 -24.61
N VAL A 185 15.19 2.55 -24.63
CA VAL A 185 14.65 3.17 -25.84
C VAL A 185 15.65 4.14 -26.48
N ILE A 186 16.28 5.00 -25.65
CA ILE A 186 17.32 5.93 -26.12
C ILE A 186 18.52 5.18 -26.71
N ASP A 187 18.98 4.11 -26.04
CA ASP A 187 20.12 3.32 -26.53
C ASP A 187 19.80 2.61 -27.84
N ARG A 188 18.60 2.08 -28.00
CA ARG A 188 18.15 1.50 -29.30
C ARG A 188 18.09 2.54 -30.40
N ALA A 189 17.55 3.74 -30.13
CA ALA A 189 17.49 4.82 -31.10
C ALA A 189 18.88 5.32 -31.49
N LYS A 190 19.84 5.41 -30.54
CA LYS A 190 21.25 5.70 -30.84
C LYS A 190 21.83 4.65 -31.76
N ALA A 191 21.68 3.37 -31.41
CA ALA A 191 22.21 2.26 -32.23
C ALA A 191 21.67 2.30 -33.66
N MET A 192 20.39 2.55 -33.84
CA MET A 192 19.75 2.71 -35.15
C MET A 192 20.36 3.88 -35.94
N LEU A 193 20.55 5.04 -35.31
CA LEU A 193 21.18 6.19 -35.98
C LEU A 193 22.63 5.93 -36.34
N MET A 194 23.39 5.24 -35.49
CA MET A 194 24.76 4.81 -35.79
C MET A 194 24.78 3.87 -37.01
N GLN A 195 23.89 2.89 -37.05
CA GLN A 195 23.83 1.91 -38.11
C GLN A 195 23.35 2.50 -39.46
N ARG A 196 22.26 3.29 -39.46
CA ARG A 196 21.67 3.85 -40.69
C ARG A 196 22.42 5.03 -41.26
N GLN A 197 23.08 5.85 -40.40
CA GLN A 197 23.72 7.11 -40.80
C GLN A 197 25.24 7.14 -40.62
N GLY A 198 25.85 6.07 -40.13
CA GLY A 198 27.30 6.03 -39.89
C GLY A 198 27.80 7.00 -38.78
N LEU A 199 26.90 7.40 -37.85
CA LEU A 199 27.22 8.38 -36.82
C LEU A 199 27.96 7.73 -35.66
N SER A 200 28.83 8.50 -35.00
CA SER A 200 29.36 8.10 -33.70
C SER A 200 28.25 8.20 -32.63
N GLU A 201 28.42 7.48 -31.52
CA GLU A 201 27.44 7.50 -30.41
C GLU A 201 27.16 8.92 -29.91
N GLN A 202 28.22 9.74 -29.78
CA GLN A 202 28.06 11.14 -29.34
C GLN A 202 27.24 11.97 -30.32
N LEU A 203 27.43 11.78 -31.63
CA LEU A 203 26.67 12.49 -32.65
C LEU A 203 25.21 12.00 -32.71
N ALA A 204 24.98 10.71 -32.57
CA ALA A 204 23.65 10.14 -32.49
C ALA A 204 22.87 10.70 -31.30
N TYR A 205 23.50 10.76 -30.13
CA TYR A 205 22.89 11.34 -28.93
C TYR A 205 22.59 12.85 -29.09
N LYS A 206 23.58 13.63 -29.63
CA LYS A 206 23.36 15.06 -29.92
C LYS A 206 22.19 15.29 -30.88
N LYS A 207 22.05 14.44 -31.88
CA LYS A 207 20.94 14.52 -32.86
C LYS A 207 19.59 14.25 -32.22
N LEU A 208 19.49 13.19 -31.38
CA LEU A 208 18.28 12.91 -30.60
C LEU A 208 17.91 14.07 -29.67
N ARG A 209 18.90 14.59 -28.93
CA ARG A 209 18.70 15.70 -28.00
C ARG A 209 18.25 16.98 -28.70
N LYS A 210 18.85 17.30 -29.85
CA LYS A 210 18.44 18.45 -30.65
C LYS A 210 16.99 18.30 -31.12
N ALA A 211 16.64 17.11 -31.65
CA ALA A 211 15.26 16.85 -32.07
C ALA A 211 14.24 16.93 -30.92
N ALA A 212 14.64 16.52 -29.70
CA ALA A 212 13.80 16.67 -28.51
C ALA A 212 13.60 18.14 -28.14
N MET A 213 14.67 18.94 -28.15
CA MET A 213 14.60 20.37 -27.88
C MET A 213 13.74 21.12 -28.93
N ASP A 214 13.99 20.85 -30.21
CA ASP A 214 13.28 21.51 -31.31
C ASP A 214 11.76 21.23 -31.30
N LYS A 215 11.36 20.06 -30.76
CA LYS A 215 9.95 19.64 -30.66
C LYS A 215 9.33 19.85 -29.29
N GLY A 216 10.09 20.29 -28.28
CA GLY A 216 9.61 20.45 -26.91
C GLY A 216 9.17 19.12 -26.25
N LEU A 217 9.78 17.99 -26.66
CA LEU A 217 9.44 16.65 -26.20
C LEU A 217 10.54 16.08 -25.29
N ARG A 218 10.20 15.07 -24.50
CA ARG A 218 11.22 14.31 -23.75
C ARG A 218 12.10 13.48 -24.70
N LEU A 219 13.33 13.25 -24.33
CA LEU A 219 14.29 12.52 -25.14
C LEU A 219 13.82 11.09 -25.42
N GLY A 220 13.23 10.41 -24.43
CA GLY A 220 12.64 9.09 -24.59
C GLY A 220 11.50 9.05 -25.59
N ASP A 221 10.60 10.06 -25.58
CA ASP A 221 9.48 10.14 -26.50
C ASP A 221 9.94 10.30 -27.96
N VAL A 222 10.98 11.11 -28.18
CA VAL A 222 11.54 11.29 -29.51
C VAL A 222 12.24 10.03 -29.97
N ALA A 223 12.99 9.37 -29.09
CA ALA A 223 13.63 8.10 -29.37
C ALA A 223 12.61 7.02 -29.74
N GLN A 224 11.50 6.90 -29.00
CA GLN A 224 10.43 5.94 -29.28
C GLN A 224 9.78 6.21 -30.64
N ARG A 225 9.38 7.47 -30.92
CA ARG A 225 8.79 7.84 -32.23
C ARG A 225 9.72 7.54 -33.40
N MET A 226 11.03 7.72 -33.22
CA MET A 226 12.02 7.37 -34.26
C MET A 226 12.08 5.88 -34.51
N LEU A 227 12.02 5.06 -33.46
CA LEU A 227 11.97 3.61 -33.58
C LEU A 227 10.66 3.15 -34.26
N ASP A 228 9.53 3.69 -33.84
CA ASP A 228 8.22 3.36 -34.42
C ASP A 228 8.16 3.68 -35.92
N MET A 229 8.73 4.83 -36.34
CA MET A 229 8.84 5.19 -37.73
C MET A 229 9.80 4.27 -38.52
N ALA A 230 10.86 3.82 -37.86
CA ALA A 230 11.82 2.93 -38.50
C ALA A 230 11.26 1.52 -38.72
N ASP A 231 10.45 1.04 -37.78
CA ASP A 231 9.76 -0.25 -37.86
C ASP A 231 8.65 -0.24 -38.94
N LEU A 232 8.05 0.93 -39.20
CA LEU A 232 7.06 1.11 -40.30
C LEU A 232 7.68 1.18 -41.67
N LEU A 233 8.96 1.55 -41.77
CA LEU A 233 9.67 1.76 -43.07
C LEU A 233 10.59 0.60 -43.44
N GLY A 234 10.69 -0.42 -42.56
CA GLY A 234 11.35 -1.67 -42.73
C GLY A 234 12.40 -2.11 -42.88
#